data_0dfb74b2c1a659ef0b19828dfc1f4a90
#
_entry.id   0dfb74b2c1a659ef0b19828dfc1f4a90
#
_cell.length_a   1.000
_cell.length_b   1.000
_cell.length_c   1.000
_cell.angle_alpha   90.00
_cell.angle_beta   90.00
_cell.angle_gamma   90.00
#
_symmetry.space_group_name_H-M   'P 1'
#
loop_
_entity.id
_entity.type
_entity.pdbx_description
1 polymer ?
#
loop_
_entity_poly.entity_id
_entity_poly.type
_entity_poly.pdbx_seq_one_letter_code
_entity_poly.pdbx_strand_id
1 'polypeptide(L)'
;MPVLPVRTAGEEFYVSRIAAVMLAFAGFVVCSIPMSAQFSGLLPNGNVYAGVSYGQITDVINRQSYHGWNGSFEDLLFTRFPRLGIVIDGSGFYRKGVTQYNGVAGPRYSVTIGRWRPFADAMAGIRHLTSNGNTYNPIVLDFGGGADYRLGFKNFSWRVQGDYMHTHYASFSQNDYRASTGIVWRF
;
A
#
# COMPACT_ATOMS: atom_id res chain seq x y z
N MET A 1 -10.14 -44.26 -7.73
CA MET A 1 -9.23 -43.79 -6.65
C MET A 1 -8.89 -42.33 -6.94
N PRO A 2 -9.31 -41.40 -6.10
CA PRO A 2 -8.93 -40.00 -6.30
C PRO A 2 -7.46 -39.78 -5.87
N VAL A 3 -6.66 -39.23 -6.77
CA VAL A 3 -5.28 -38.86 -6.50
C VAL A 3 -5.30 -37.55 -5.69
N LEU A 4 -4.86 -37.61 -4.45
CA LEU A 4 -4.66 -36.42 -3.62
C LEU A 4 -3.52 -35.57 -4.17
N PRO A 5 -3.66 -34.22 -4.24
CA PRO A 5 -2.59 -33.36 -4.70
C PRO A 5 -1.43 -33.42 -3.70
N VAL A 6 -0.25 -33.76 -4.18
CA VAL A 6 1.01 -33.73 -3.42
C VAL A 6 1.36 -32.25 -3.17
N ARG A 7 1.19 -31.79 -1.93
CA ARG A 7 1.67 -30.49 -1.46
C ARG A 7 3.19 -30.51 -1.49
N THR A 8 3.81 -29.72 -2.33
CA THR A 8 5.27 -29.63 -2.43
C THR A 8 5.81 -28.82 -1.24
N ALA A 9 6.85 -29.35 -0.57
CA ALA A 9 7.51 -28.73 0.61
C ALA A 9 7.99 -27.27 0.39
N GLY A 10 8.01 -26.79 -0.87
CA GLY A 10 8.35 -25.41 -1.23
C GLY A 10 7.28 -24.38 -0.88
N GLU A 11 6.01 -24.74 -0.80
CA GLU A 11 4.92 -23.79 -0.49
C GLU A 11 4.90 -23.43 0.99
N GLU A 12 5.16 -24.38 1.88
CA GLU A 12 5.20 -24.12 3.34
C GLU A 12 6.38 -23.22 3.73
N PHE A 13 7.51 -23.35 3.03
CA PHE A 13 8.69 -22.52 3.27
C PHE A 13 8.48 -21.05 2.85
N TYR A 14 7.66 -20.80 1.83
CA TYR A 14 7.37 -19.46 1.33
C TYR A 14 6.38 -18.73 2.23
N VAL A 15 5.34 -19.40 2.69
CA VAL A 15 4.33 -18.84 3.60
C VAL A 15 4.95 -18.49 4.96
N SER A 16 5.88 -19.32 5.47
CA SER A 16 6.55 -19.05 6.74
C SER A 16 7.49 -17.83 6.67
N ARG A 17 8.15 -17.60 5.55
CA ARG A 17 9.01 -16.41 5.34
C ARG A 17 8.21 -15.13 5.20
N ILE A 18 7.06 -15.16 4.52
CA ILE A 18 6.15 -14.01 4.42
C ILE A 18 5.58 -13.67 5.80
N ALA A 19 5.16 -14.67 6.57
CA ALA A 19 4.68 -14.49 7.94
C ALA A 19 5.77 -13.92 8.86
N ALA A 20 7.03 -14.37 8.72
CA ALA A 20 8.16 -13.86 9.49
C ALA A 20 8.51 -12.41 9.12
N VAL A 21 8.46 -12.04 7.85
CA VAL A 21 8.69 -10.65 7.39
C VAL A 21 7.56 -9.74 7.85
N MET A 22 6.30 -10.21 7.81
CA MET A 22 5.14 -9.44 8.30
C MET A 22 5.20 -9.25 9.83
N LEU A 23 5.61 -10.28 10.58
CA LEU A 23 5.84 -10.19 12.02
C LEU A 23 7.03 -9.29 12.38
N ALA A 24 8.13 -9.32 11.62
CA ALA A 24 9.27 -8.44 11.80
C ALA A 24 8.91 -6.98 11.49
N PHE A 25 8.08 -6.73 10.47
CA PHE A 25 7.62 -5.38 10.13
C PHE A 25 6.63 -4.84 11.17
N ALA A 26 5.71 -5.69 11.67
CA ALA A 26 4.83 -5.35 12.79
C ALA A 26 5.63 -5.08 14.07
N GLY A 27 6.67 -5.87 14.35
CA GLY A 27 7.58 -5.67 15.48
C GLY A 27 8.41 -4.40 15.36
N PHE A 28 8.84 -4.01 14.17
CA PHE A 28 9.58 -2.76 13.92
C PHE A 28 8.70 -1.53 14.13
N VAL A 29 7.44 -1.58 13.71
CA VAL A 29 6.46 -0.50 13.95
C VAL A 29 6.15 -0.35 15.44
N VAL A 30 6.09 -1.45 16.20
CA VAL A 30 5.81 -1.42 17.65
C VAL A 30 7.03 -0.96 18.47
N CYS A 31 8.26 -1.30 18.06
CA CYS A 31 9.49 -0.86 18.75
C CYS A 31 9.86 0.61 18.48
N SER A 32 9.24 1.27 17.49
CA SER A 32 9.49 2.68 17.14
C SER A 32 8.67 3.68 17.97
N ILE A 33 7.89 3.22 18.95
CA ILE A 33 6.96 4.05 19.73
C ILE A 33 7.60 5.17 20.58
N PRO A 34 8.88 5.15 21.02
CA PRO A 34 9.43 6.32 21.72
C PRO A 34 9.76 7.52 20.82
N MET A 35 9.70 7.41 19.49
CA MET A 35 9.96 8.54 18.58
C MET A 35 8.81 9.53 18.45
N SER A 36 7.61 9.21 18.89
CA SER A 36 6.44 10.10 18.80
C SER A 36 6.56 11.39 19.60
N ALA A 37 7.38 11.40 20.66
CA ALA A 37 7.59 12.62 21.47
C ALA A 37 8.49 13.67 20.80
N GLN A 38 9.31 13.27 19.80
CA GLN A 38 10.20 14.21 19.09
C GLN A 38 9.59 14.71 17.78
N PHE A 39 8.62 13.99 17.21
CA PHE A 39 7.95 14.37 15.95
C PHE A 39 6.71 15.25 16.15
N SER A 40 6.15 15.34 17.35
CA SER A 40 4.93 16.10 17.64
C SER A 40 5.05 17.62 17.41
N GLY A 41 6.26 18.15 17.27
CA GLY A 41 6.49 19.54 16.91
C GLY A 41 6.65 19.82 15.41
N LEU A 42 6.95 18.78 14.60
CA LEU A 42 7.21 18.89 13.16
C LEU A 42 6.02 18.47 12.29
N LEU A 43 5.18 17.55 12.80
CA LEU A 43 4.09 16.93 12.05
C LEU A 43 2.79 16.91 12.90
N PRO A 44 2.09 18.06 13.03
CA PRO A 44 1.00 18.19 14.00
C PRO A 44 -0.27 17.38 13.66
N ASN A 45 -0.44 16.84 12.44
CA ASN A 45 -1.66 16.15 12.01
C ASN A 45 -1.37 15.07 10.95
N GLY A 46 -0.43 14.18 11.23
CA GLY A 46 -0.08 13.10 10.31
C GLY A 46 -0.83 11.79 10.55
N ASN A 47 -0.74 10.89 9.58
CA ASN A 47 -1.13 9.50 9.78
C ASN A 47 -0.18 8.52 9.06
N VAL A 48 -0.05 7.35 9.63
CA VAL A 48 0.66 6.20 9.06
C VAL A 48 -0.35 5.09 8.81
N TYR A 49 -0.32 4.50 7.64
CA TYR A 49 -1.13 3.36 7.26
C TYR A 49 -0.24 2.15 6.95
N ALA A 50 -0.70 0.97 7.35
CA ALA A 50 -0.14 -0.30 6.94
C ALA A 50 -1.25 -1.29 6.65
N GLY A 51 -1.16 -2.02 5.55
CA GLY A 51 -2.20 -2.92 5.11
C GLY A 51 -1.74 -4.01 4.16
N VAL A 52 -2.69 -4.88 3.84
CA VAL A 52 -2.56 -5.91 2.82
C VAL A 52 -3.26 -5.47 1.55
N SER A 53 -2.69 -5.87 0.41
CA SER A 53 -3.17 -5.48 -0.91
C SER A 53 -3.43 -6.70 -1.77
N TYR A 54 -4.48 -6.59 -2.56
CA TYR A 54 -4.79 -7.48 -3.67
C TYR A 54 -4.76 -6.66 -4.95
N GLY A 55 -3.93 -7.05 -5.91
CA GLY A 55 -3.79 -6.38 -7.20
C GLY A 55 -4.21 -7.26 -8.35
N GLN A 56 -4.89 -6.67 -9.33
CA GLN A 56 -5.08 -7.24 -10.65
C GLN A 56 -4.15 -6.50 -11.61
N ILE A 57 -3.07 -7.15 -12.01
CA ILE A 57 -2.06 -6.61 -12.90
C ILE A 57 -2.28 -7.20 -14.28
N THR A 58 -2.39 -6.33 -15.27
CA THR A 58 -2.57 -6.74 -16.67
C THR A 58 -1.20 -7.06 -17.25
N ASP A 59 -0.86 -8.34 -17.35
CA ASP A 59 0.25 -8.78 -18.17
C ASP A 59 -0.16 -8.74 -19.66
N VAL A 60 0.81 -8.75 -20.59
CA VAL A 60 0.61 -8.52 -22.04
C VAL A 60 -0.54 -9.33 -22.67
N ILE A 61 -0.94 -10.44 -22.05
CA ILE A 61 -1.97 -11.35 -22.59
C ILE A 61 -3.05 -11.72 -21.58
N ASN A 62 -2.79 -11.63 -20.25
CA ASN A 62 -3.73 -12.09 -19.22
C ASN A 62 -3.75 -11.18 -17.98
N ARG A 63 -4.93 -10.94 -17.42
CA ARG A 63 -5.07 -10.39 -16.09
C ARG A 63 -4.65 -11.43 -15.05
N GLN A 64 -3.77 -11.03 -14.16
CA GLN A 64 -3.24 -11.91 -13.13
C GLN A 64 -3.38 -11.27 -11.75
N SER A 65 -3.74 -12.09 -10.77
CA SER A 65 -3.91 -11.68 -9.38
C SER A 65 -2.59 -11.76 -8.62
N TYR A 66 -2.30 -10.71 -7.86
CA TYR A 66 -1.13 -10.58 -7.01
C TYR A 66 -1.57 -10.24 -5.59
N HIS A 67 -0.86 -10.79 -4.63
CA HIS A 67 -1.02 -10.45 -3.21
C HIS A 67 0.20 -9.64 -2.78
N GLY A 68 -0.03 -8.69 -1.87
CA GLY A 68 1.03 -7.83 -1.43
C GLY A 68 0.72 -7.07 -0.16
N TRP A 69 1.53 -6.08 0.09
CA TRP A 69 1.37 -5.13 1.18
C TRP A 69 1.42 -3.71 0.63
N ASN A 70 0.85 -2.77 1.37
CA ASN A 70 1.10 -1.35 1.15
C ASN A 70 1.17 -0.61 2.49
N GLY A 71 1.91 0.47 2.47
CA GLY A 71 2.02 1.39 3.58
C GLY A 71 2.07 2.81 3.07
N SER A 72 1.45 3.74 3.78
CA SER A 72 1.51 5.15 3.43
C SER A 72 1.69 6.05 4.64
N PHE A 73 2.34 7.16 4.37
CA PHE A 73 2.46 8.29 5.29
C PHE A 73 1.73 9.47 4.68
N GLU A 74 0.84 10.11 5.45
CA GLU A 74 0.11 11.31 5.06
C GLU A 74 0.36 12.40 6.07
N ASP A 75 0.66 13.60 5.59
CA ASP A 75 0.75 14.81 6.38
C ASP A 75 -0.15 15.91 5.82
N LEU A 76 -0.87 16.59 6.72
CA LEU A 76 -1.69 17.76 6.41
C LEU A 76 -0.81 19.02 6.45
N LEU A 77 0.02 19.21 5.42
CA LEU A 77 1.00 20.31 5.34
C LEU A 77 0.38 21.70 5.35
N PHE A 78 -0.92 21.80 5.07
CA PHE A 78 -1.58 23.10 4.93
C PHE A 78 -2.59 23.31 6.06
N THR A 79 -2.18 23.99 7.12
CA THR A 79 -3.11 24.45 8.18
C THR A 79 -4.29 25.27 7.62
N ARG A 80 -4.07 25.95 6.49
CA ARG A 80 -5.11 26.73 5.79
C ARG A 80 -6.12 25.86 5.01
N PHE A 81 -5.72 24.63 4.65
CA PHE A 81 -6.57 23.68 3.91
C PHE A 81 -6.58 22.32 4.62
N PRO A 82 -7.32 22.18 5.72
CA PRO A 82 -7.27 20.99 6.59
C PRO A 82 -7.83 19.71 5.93
N ARG A 83 -8.28 19.82 4.69
CA ARG A 83 -8.79 18.68 3.89
C ARG A 83 -7.79 18.18 2.85
N LEU A 84 -6.71 18.94 2.62
CA LEU A 84 -5.69 18.63 1.63
C LEU A 84 -4.40 18.23 2.35
N GLY A 85 -3.91 17.04 2.07
CA GLY A 85 -2.63 16.53 2.55
C GLY A 85 -1.74 16.09 1.40
N ILE A 86 -0.48 15.79 1.71
CA ILE A 86 0.42 15.05 0.84
C ILE A 86 0.56 13.65 1.39
N VAL A 87 0.47 12.67 0.51
CA VAL A 87 0.65 11.25 0.83
C VAL A 87 1.86 10.71 0.08
N ILE A 88 2.63 9.86 0.76
CA ILE A 88 3.66 9.01 0.17
C ILE A 88 3.20 7.57 0.41
N ASP A 89 3.05 6.77 -0.64
CA ASP A 89 2.63 5.37 -0.59
C ASP A 89 3.72 4.47 -1.16
N GLY A 90 4.01 3.40 -0.44
CA GLY A 90 4.87 2.32 -0.88
C GLY A 90 4.10 1.01 -0.90
N SER A 91 4.25 0.21 -1.94
CA SER A 91 3.61 -1.09 -2.04
C SER A 91 4.52 -2.15 -2.66
N GLY A 92 4.32 -3.39 -2.24
CA GLY A 92 5.05 -4.55 -2.78
C GLY A 92 4.08 -5.65 -3.15
N PHE A 93 4.26 -6.24 -4.34
CA PHE A 93 3.48 -7.34 -4.85
C PHE A 93 4.39 -8.51 -5.22
N TYR A 94 3.94 -9.70 -4.88
CA TYR A 94 4.70 -10.91 -5.06
C TYR A 94 3.90 -11.96 -5.78
N ARG A 95 4.57 -12.61 -6.75
CA ARG A 95 4.10 -13.79 -7.46
C ARG A 95 5.30 -14.64 -7.85
N LYS A 96 5.07 -15.92 -8.15
CA LYS A 96 6.13 -16.86 -8.56
C LYS A 96 6.91 -16.30 -9.75
N GLY A 97 8.20 -15.98 -9.54
CA GLY A 97 9.09 -15.42 -10.54
C GLY A 97 8.96 -13.92 -10.85
N VAL A 98 8.04 -13.21 -10.19
CA VAL A 98 7.83 -11.77 -10.38
C VAL A 98 7.76 -11.07 -9.02
N THR A 99 8.54 -10.01 -8.89
CA THR A 99 8.50 -9.11 -7.72
C THR A 99 8.36 -7.69 -8.22
N GLN A 100 7.41 -6.96 -7.64
CA GLN A 100 7.12 -5.59 -8.00
C GLN A 100 7.02 -4.72 -6.75
N TYR A 101 7.71 -3.59 -6.78
CA TYR A 101 7.60 -2.52 -5.78
C TYR A 101 7.16 -1.23 -6.46
N ASN A 102 6.28 -0.47 -5.80
CA ASN A 102 5.88 0.86 -6.25
C ASN A 102 6.18 1.86 -5.14
N GLY A 103 6.65 3.03 -5.52
CA GLY A 103 6.77 4.19 -4.66
C GLY A 103 6.14 5.39 -5.36
N VAL A 104 5.06 5.93 -4.78
CA VAL A 104 4.28 7.03 -5.35
C VAL A 104 4.02 8.10 -4.29
N ALA A 105 3.90 9.35 -4.72
CA ALA A 105 3.57 10.48 -3.85
C ALA A 105 2.65 11.46 -4.57
N GLY A 106 1.81 12.17 -3.80
CA GLY A 106 0.91 13.16 -4.37
C GLY A 106 -0.11 13.71 -3.38
N PRO A 107 -1.00 14.61 -3.84
CA PRO A 107 -2.04 15.18 -3.01
C PRO A 107 -3.14 14.16 -2.69
N ARG A 108 -3.68 14.28 -1.46
CA ARG A 108 -4.88 13.57 -1.00
C ARG A 108 -5.88 14.57 -0.46
N TYR A 109 -7.11 14.49 -0.93
CA TYR A 109 -8.24 15.25 -0.40
C TYR A 109 -9.08 14.34 0.49
N SER A 110 -9.41 14.78 1.71
CA SER A 110 -10.19 13.98 2.65
C SER A 110 -11.20 14.83 3.41
N VAL A 111 -12.37 14.25 3.73
CA VAL A 111 -13.45 14.89 4.46
C VAL A 111 -13.86 14.00 5.63
N THR A 112 -13.97 14.58 6.84
CA THR A 112 -14.45 13.82 8.01
C THR A 112 -15.96 13.98 8.16
N ILE A 113 -16.68 12.86 8.16
CA ILE A 113 -18.14 12.78 8.31
C ILE A 113 -18.42 11.79 9.44
N GLY A 114 -18.57 12.29 10.65
CA GLY A 114 -18.77 11.47 11.83
C GLY A 114 -17.57 10.56 12.13
N ARG A 115 -17.78 9.25 12.03
CA ARG A 115 -16.73 8.23 12.20
C ARG A 115 -15.98 7.88 10.92
N TRP A 116 -16.49 8.32 9.77
CA TRP A 116 -15.93 8.05 8.46
C TRP A 116 -15.07 9.22 7.98
N ARG A 117 -13.99 8.90 7.31
CA ARG A 117 -13.15 9.87 6.59
C ARG A 117 -12.91 9.34 5.17
N PRO A 118 -13.86 9.58 4.24
CA PRO A 118 -13.61 9.34 2.83
C PRO A 118 -12.48 10.23 2.31
N PHE A 119 -11.71 9.69 1.35
CA PHE A 119 -10.63 10.40 0.68
C PHE A 119 -10.51 10.00 -0.78
N ALA A 120 -9.88 10.88 -1.55
CA ALA A 120 -9.41 10.61 -2.90
C ALA A 120 -7.99 11.15 -3.05
N ASP A 121 -7.17 10.49 -3.83
CA ASP A 121 -5.78 10.88 -4.09
C ASP A 121 -5.40 10.72 -5.56
N ALA A 122 -4.37 11.50 -5.94
CA ALA A 122 -3.73 11.43 -7.24
C ALA A 122 -2.23 11.49 -7.01
N MET A 123 -1.53 10.43 -7.35
CA MET A 123 -0.12 10.24 -7.05
C MET A 123 0.67 9.92 -8.30
N ALA A 124 1.95 10.26 -8.28
CA ALA A 124 2.90 9.88 -9.31
C ALA A 124 4.17 9.33 -8.69
N GLY A 125 4.85 8.44 -9.39
CA GLY A 125 6.09 7.86 -8.90
C GLY A 125 6.69 6.83 -9.84
N ILE A 126 7.41 5.90 -9.26
CA ILE A 126 8.16 4.87 -9.97
C ILE A 126 7.74 3.47 -9.53
N ARG A 127 7.80 2.55 -10.48
CA ARG A 127 7.65 1.11 -10.26
C ARG A 127 9.00 0.44 -10.48
N HIS A 128 9.37 -0.44 -9.58
CA HIS A 128 10.50 -1.35 -9.76
C HIS A 128 9.95 -2.75 -9.97
N LEU A 129 10.08 -3.26 -11.19
CA LEU A 129 9.60 -4.58 -11.59
C LEU A 129 10.78 -5.47 -11.94
N THR A 130 10.90 -6.60 -11.27
CA THR A 130 11.85 -7.67 -11.61
C THR A 130 11.08 -8.89 -12.08
N SER A 131 11.34 -9.31 -13.31
CA SER A 131 10.73 -10.49 -13.95
C SER A 131 11.78 -11.27 -14.70
N ASN A 132 11.94 -12.54 -14.38
CA ASN A 132 12.90 -13.45 -15.04
C ASN A 132 14.33 -12.88 -15.16
N GLY A 133 14.81 -12.15 -14.14
CA GLY A 133 16.14 -11.55 -14.11
C GLY A 133 16.28 -10.21 -14.83
N ASN A 134 15.24 -9.72 -15.50
CA ASN A 134 15.21 -8.39 -16.11
C ASN A 134 14.54 -7.39 -15.14
N THR A 135 15.08 -6.18 -15.08
CA THR A 135 14.60 -5.10 -14.22
C THR A 135 14.11 -3.94 -15.08
N TYR A 136 12.93 -3.40 -14.72
CA TYR A 136 12.29 -2.26 -15.38
C TYR A 136 11.89 -1.24 -14.32
N ASN A 137 12.04 0.05 -14.65
CA ASN A 137 11.69 1.17 -13.76
C ASN A 137 10.76 2.18 -14.48
N PRO A 138 9.52 1.80 -14.82
CA PRO A 138 8.58 2.71 -15.47
C PRO A 138 7.98 3.74 -14.50
N ILE A 139 7.46 4.84 -15.07
CA ILE A 139 6.67 5.83 -14.35
C ILE A 139 5.27 5.29 -14.12
N VAL A 140 4.73 5.55 -12.92
CA VAL A 140 3.37 5.18 -12.50
C VAL A 140 2.60 6.42 -12.13
N LEU A 141 1.37 6.53 -12.65
CA LEU A 141 0.34 7.42 -12.15
C LEU A 141 -0.69 6.58 -11.40
N ASP A 142 -1.00 6.97 -10.17
CA ASP A 142 -1.91 6.27 -9.28
C ASP A 142 -3.07 7.20 -8.90
N PHE A 143 -4.29 6.79 -9.19
CA PHE A 143 -5.51 7.49 -8.83
C PHE A 143 -6.31 6.60 -7.90
N GLY A 144 -6.45 7.03 -6.66
CA GLY A 144 -7.04 6.22 -5.62
C GLY A 144 -8.15 6.92 -4.85
N GLY A 145 -8.81 6.11 -4.04
CA GLY A 145 -9.78 6.60 -3.09
C GLY A 145 -10.21 5.51 -2.13
N GLY A 146 -10.77 5.93 -1.02
CA GLY A 146 -11.18 5.01 0.01
C GLY A 146 -11.86 5.72 1.18
N ALA A 147 -11.96 5.00 2.28
CA ALA A 147 -12.49 5.54 3.52
C ALA A 147 -11.79 4.94 4.74
N ASP A 148 -11.55 5.79 5.72
CA ASP A 148 -11.12 5.40 7.06
C ASP A 148 -12.33 5.36 7.99
N TYR A 149 -12.50 4.28 8.72
CA TYR A 149 -13.49 4.16 9.80
C TYR A 149 -12.80 4.24 11.15
N ARG A 150 -13.13 5.24 11.96
CA ARG A 150 -12.56 5.43 13.30
C ARG A 150 -13.00 4.30 14.22
N LEU A 151 -12.04 3.52 14.68
CA LEU A 151 -12.23 2.49 15.69
C LEU A 151 -12.47 3.16 17.06
N GLY A 152 -12.99 2.41 18.04
CA GLY A 152 -13.21 2.92 19.40
C GLY A 152 -11.92 3.35 20.14
N PHE A 153 -10.75 3.01 19.63
CA PHE A 153 -9.43 3.39 20.13
C PHE A 153 -9.01 4.76 19.58
N LYS A 154 -8.50 5.64 20.45
CA LYS A 154 -8.33 7.08 20.19
C LYS A 154 -7.64 7.44 18.88
N ASN A 155 -6.63 6.68 18.48
CA ASN A 155 -5.70 7.03 17.37
C ASN A 155 -5.77 6.06 16.20
N PHE A 156 -6.63 5.03 16.26
CA PHE A 156 -6.68 3.99 15.24
C PHE A 156 -7.94 4.07 14.38
N SER A 157 -7.76 3.84 13.09
CA SER A 157 -8.85 3.70 12.13
C SER A 157 -8.58 2.48 11.24
N TRP A 158 -9.64 1.88 10.75
CA TRP A 158 -9.58 0.87 9.72
C TRP A 158 -9.78 1.55 8.36
N ARG A 159 -8.93 1.20 7.38
CA ARG A 159 -8.97 1.75 6.02
C ARG A 159 -9.36 0.66 5.02
N VAL A 160 -10.22 1.05 4.08
CA VAL A 160 -10.45 0.34 2.82
C VAL A 160 -10.16 1.31 1.69
N GLN A 161 -9.38 0.88 0.70
CA GLN A 161 -8.90 1.72 -0.40
C GLN A 161 -8.91 0.94 -1.70
N GLY A 162 -9.21 1.63 -2.81
CA GLY A 162 -9.10 1.13 -4.16
C GLY A 162 -8.32 2.10 -5.02
N ASP A 163 -7.39 1.59 -5.85
CA ASP A 163 -6.50 2.40 -6.67
C ASP A 163 -6.48 1.88 -8.11
N TYR A 164 -6.40 2.81 -9.03
CA TYR A 164 -6.13 2.59 -10.44
C TYR A 164 -4.74 3.11 -10.75
N MET A 165 -3.87 2.21 -11.20
CA MET A 165 -2.48 2.51 -11.53
C MET A 165 -2.27 2.45 -13.03
N HIS A 166 -1.90 3.57 -13.64
CA HIS A 166 -1.47 3.65 -15.03
C HIS A 166 0.05 3.68 -15.09
N THR A 167 0.64 2.66 -15.69
CA THR A 167 2.10 2.51 -15.82
C THR A 167 2.51 2.73 -17.25
N HIS A 168 3.43 3.66 -17.48
CA HIS A 168 3.96 3.96 -18.81
C HIS A 168 5.35 3.34 -18.97
N TYR A 169 5.43 2.33 -19.83
CA TYR A 169 6.68 1.74 -20.31
C TYR A 169 7.10 2.41 -21.62
N ALA A 170 8.37 2.28 -22.01
CA ALA A 170 8.88 2.90 -23.23
C ALA A 170 8.15 2.46 -24.52
N SER A 171 7.56 1.26 -24.53
CA SER A 171 6.92 0.66 -25.72
C SER A 171 5.43 0.38 -25.57
N PHE A 172 4.87 0.42 -24.35
CA PHE A 172 3.46 0.14 -24.07
C PHE A 172 3.02 0.78 -22.76
N SER A 173 1.71 0.84 -22.54
CA SER A 173 1.12 1.28 -21.27
C SER A 173 0.33 0.14 -20.65
N GLN A 174 0.30 0.08 -19.33
CA GLN A 174 -0.35 -0.95 -18.54
C GLN A 174 -1.29 -0.33 -17.53
N ASN A 175 -2.47 -0.91 -17.36
CA ASN A 175 -3.48 -0.48 -16.41
C ASN A 175 -3.72 -1.57 -15.37
N ASP A 176 -3.51 -1.23 -14.11
CA ASP A 176 -3.63 -2.14 -12.98
C ASP A 176 -4.64 -1.61 -11.98
N TYR A 177 -5.24 -2.52 -11.21
CA TYR A 177 -6.14 -2.19 -10.13
C TYR A 177 -5.60 -2.79 -8.83
N ARG A 178 -5.68 -2.02 -7.76
CA ARG A 178 -5.32 -2.43 -6.42
C ARG A 178 -6.52 -2.23 -5.49
N ALA A 179 -6.84 -3.23 -4.67
CA ALA A 179 -7.70 -3.09 -3.51
C ALA A 179 -6.88 -3.39 -2.26
N SER A 180 -7.02 -2.58 -1.23
CA SER A 180 -6.24 -2.74 0.00
C SER A 180 -7.08 -2.44 1.25
N THR A 181 -6.68 -3.08 2.34
CA THR A 181 -7.29 -2.86 3.65
C THR A 181 -6.24 -2.99 4.75
N GLY A 182 -6.39 -2.23 5.82
CA GLY A 182 -5.43 -2.22 6.91
C GLY A 182 -5.75 -1.20 7.98
N ILE A 183 -4.75 -0.89 8.79
CA ILE A 183 -4.87 -0.01 9.95
C ILE A 183 -4.16 1.32 9.69
N VAL A 184 -4.81 2.39 10.08
CA VAL A 184 -4.27 3.76 10.12
C VAL A 184 -4.04 4.14 11.56
N TRP A 185 -2.85 4.62 11.87
CA TRP A 185 -2.52 5.28 13.13
C TRP A 185 -2.37 6.79 12.89
N ARG A 186 -3.07 7.60 13.69
CA ARG A 186 -3.06 9.07 13.65
C ARG A 186 -2.37 9.64 14.88
N PHE A 187 -1.55 10.63 14.72
CA PHE A 187 -0.82 11.33 15.77
C PHE A 187 -1.02 12.85 15.70
#